data_065be82747c1ac3c727429161df0a24e
#
_entry.id   065be82747c1ac3c727429161df0a24e
#
_cell.length_a   1.000
_cell.length_b   1.000
_cell.length_c   1.000
_cell.angle_alpha   90.00
_cell.angle_beta   90.00
_cell.angle_gamma   90.00
#
_symmetry.space_group_name_H-M   'P 1'
#
loop_
_entity.id
_entity.type
_entity.pdbx_description
1 polymer ?
#
loop_
_entity_poly.entity_id
_entity_poly.type
_entity_poly.pdbx_seq_one_letter_code
_entity_poly.pdbx_strand_id
1 'polypeptide(L)'
;MLTRNEFYIAVTLLAIAISTNAHDVRVSWVYNGRDDLVSSSSVGLFFRDLPVALRLNAEMTLRDIFAEVHEQVQNGIKYSCYPYNEIEAPPVDDDDTCILYQRDLRDIGDFGGLTVEEIEIRQNKAASQTVLDIQILDGEAGLQYVFDYAASRYKKETMSEFQNLFNRVIATIVNANTDGYTFAQLTKDVRGKKCLIQKIKDIFAKKK
;
A
#
# COMPACT_ATOMS: atom_id res chain seq x y z
N MET A 1 4.20 -17.63 6.63
CA MET A 1 4.77 -17.20 5.32
C MET A 1 4.02 -15.94 4.92
N LEU A 2 4.70 -14.83 4.66
CA LEU A 2 4.06 -13.56 4.29
C LEU A 2 3.45 -13.65 2.88
N THR A 3 2.20 -13.23 2.72
CA THR A 3 1.58 -13.11 1.39
C THR A 3 2.04 -11.83 0.70
N ARG A 4 1.84 -11.73 -0.63
CA ARG A 4 2.16 -10.49 -1.37
C ARG A 4 1.34 -9.31 -0.86
N ASN A 5 0.06 -9.52 -0.53
CA ASN A 5 -0.79 -8.47 0.02
C ASN A 5 -0.24 -7.95 1.35
N GLU A 6 0.08 -8.85 2.31
CA GLU A 6 0.67 -8.49 3.60
C GLU A 6 2.00 -7.76 3.45
N PHE A 7 2.83 -8.16 2.48
CA PHE A 7 4.08 -7.47 2.17
C PHE A 7 3.82 -6.01 1.77
N TYR A 8 2.87 -5.76 0.88
CA TYR A 8 2.58 -4.39 0.43
C TYR A 8 1.89 -3.55 1.50
N ILE A 9 1.07 -4.15 2.36
CA ILE A 9 0.53 -3.48 3.55
C ILE A 9 1.69 -3.00 4.44
N ALA A 10 2.65 -3.89 4.76
CA ALA A 10 3.81 -3.54 5.57
C ALA A 10 4.67 -2.45 4.91
N VAL A 11 4.94 -2.56 3.61
CA VAL A 11 5.69 -1.54 2.85
C VAL A 11 5.01 -0.18 2.92
N THR A 12 3.68 -0.14 2.77
CA THR A 12 2.91 1.10 2.83
C THR A 12 3.00 1.75 4.21
N LEU A 13 2.78 0.98 5.29
CA LEU A 13 2.92 1.45 6.66
C LEU A 13 4.33 2.01 6.94
N LEU A 14 5.37 1.29 6.50
CA LEU A 14 6.76 1.72 6.65
C LEU A 14 7.07 2.98 5.83
N ALA A 15 6.56 3.08 4.60
CA ALA A 15 6.74 4.28 3.77
C ALA A 15 6.05 5.51 4.40
N ILE A 16 4.85 5.36 4.94
CA ILE A 16 4.14 6.41 5.68
C ILE A 16 4.95 6.82 6.91
N ALA A 17 5.35 5.86 7.75
CA ALA A 17 6.14 6.13 8.95
C ALA A 17 7.43 6.90 8.65
N ILE A 18 8.18 6.48 7.62
CA ILE A 18 9.43 7.13 7.23
C ILE A 18 9.18 8.52 6.63
N SER A 19 8.10 8.71 5.85
CA SER A 19 7.78 10.00 5.21
C SER A 19 7.32 11.05 6.22
N THR A 20 6.50 10.64 7.18
CA THR A 20 5.90 11.53 8.20
C THR A 20 6.71 11.61 9.48
N ASN A 21 7.68 10.72 9.68
CA ASN A 21 8.41 10.51 10.93
C ASN A 21 7.47 10.12 12.09
N ALA A 22 6.36 9.47 11.79
CA ALA A 22 5.41 8.96 12.76
C ALA A 22 5.81 7.56 13.24
N HIS A 23 5.52 7.28 14.52
CA HIS A 23 5.71 5.95 15.11
C HIS A 23 4.41 5.13 15.11
N ASP A 24 3.27 5.80 15.22
CA ASP A 24 1.95 5.19 15.12
C ASP A 24 1.42 5.44 13.71
N VAL A 25 1.20 4.37 12.95
CA VAL A 25 0.75 4.44 11.55
C VAL A 25 -0.37 3.44 11.32
N ARG A 26 -1.30 3.82 10.45
CA ARG A 26 -2.47 3.01 10.11
C ARG A 26 -2.75 3.10 8.61
N VAL A 27 -3.25 2.01 8.05
CA VAL A 27 -3.83 1.96 6.70
C VAL A 27 -5.07 1.08 6.73
N SER A 28 -5.99 1.28 5.78
CA SER A 28 -6.98 0.28 5.43
C SER A 28 -6.53 -0.52 4.21
N TRP A 29 -7.01 -1.75 4.09
CA TRP A 29 -6.78 -2.59 2.92
C TRP A 29 -8.07 -3.26 2.47
N VAL A 30 -8.19 -3.47 1.17
CA VAL A 30 -9.40 -4.05 0.58
C VAL A 30 -9.32 -5.57 0.64
N TYR A 31 -10.26 -6.16 1.39
CA TYR A 31 -10.50 -7.60 1.44
C TYR A 31 -11.68 -7.97 0.55
N ASN A 32 -11.54 -8.99 -0.30
CA ASN A 32 -12.55 -9.32 -1.29
C ASN A 32 -13.81 -10.01 -0.73
N GLY A 33 -13.73 -10.60 0.47
CA GLY A 33 -14.84 -11.23 1.17
C GLY A 33 -15.46 -12.46 0.49
N ARG A 34 -14.71 -13.12 -0.42
CA ARG A 34 -15.20 -14.26 -1.22
C ARG A 34 -14.46 -15.55 -0.86
N ASP A 35 -14.58 -15.97 0.40
CA ASP A 35 -13.81 -17.11 0.94
C ASP A 35 -14.53 -18.45 0.79
N ASP A 36 -15.83 -18.44 0.49
CA ASP A 36 -16.62 -19.66 0.35
C ASP A 36 -17.23 -19.81 -1.05
N LEU A 37 -17.73 -21.02 -1.33
CA LEU A 37 -18.33 -21.34 -2.65
C LEU A 37 -19.57 -20.50 -2.94
N VAL A 38 -20.32 -20.09 -1.93
CA VAL A 38 -21.54 -19.30 -2.10
C VAL A 38 -21.17 -17.88 -2.48
N SER A 39 -20.28 -17.24 -1.72
CA SER A 39 -19.84 -15.88 -2.01
C SER A 39 -19.05 -15.79 -3.33
N SER A 40 -18.26 -16.81 -3.68
CA SER A 40 -17.47 -16.84 -4.93
C SER A 40 -18.35 -16.91 -6.19
N SER A 41 -19.54 -17.51 -6.11
CA SER A 41 -20.48 -17.65 -7.22
C SER A 41 -21.61 -16.62 -7.22
N SER A 42 -21.72 -15.81 -6.17
CA SER A 42 -22.81 -14.84 -6.01
C SER A 42 -22.48 -13.51 -6.67
N VAL A 43 -23.48 -12.85 -7.23
CA VAL A 43 -23.38 -11.46 -7.68
C VAL A 43 -23.68 -10.53 -6.49
N GLY A 44 -22.78 -9.58 -6.24
CA GLY A 44 -22.96 -8.61 -5.15
C GLY A 44 -21.66 -7.98 -4.69
N LEU A 45 -21.76 -7.01 -3.81
CA LEU A 45 -20.65 -6.33 -3.19
C LEU A 45 -20.24 -7.08 -1.90
N PHE A 46 -19.06 -7.70 -1.91
CA PHE A 46 -18.53 -8.47 -0.79
C PHE A 46 -17.26 -7.87 -0.20
N PHE A 47 -16.61 -6.96 -0.90
CA PHE A 47 -15.37 -6.38 -0.40
C PHE A 47 -15.61 -5.52 0.86
N ARG A 48 -14.61 -5.46 1.70
CA ARG A 48 -14.57 -4.70 2.95
C ARG A 48 -13.22 -4.05 3.11
N ASP A 49 -13.22 -2.87 3.69
CA ASP A 49 -12.00 -2.20 4.11
C ASP A 49 -11.67 -2.63 5.53
N LEU A 50 -10.50 -3.23 5.71
CA LEU A 50 -10.04 -3.74 6.99
C LEU A 50 -8.82 -2.93 7.46
N PRO A 51 -8.77 -2.48 8.73
CA PRO A 51 -7.65 -1.69 9.23
C PRO A 51 -6.46 -2.57 9.61
N VAL A 52 -5.26 -2.03 9.41
CA VAL A 52 -4.00 -2.52 9.99
C VAL A 52 -3.23 -1.33 10.55
N ALA A 53 -2.78 -1.42 11.79
CA ALA A 53 -2.03 -0.36 12.46
C ALA A 53 -0.74 -0.92 13.06
N LEU A 54 0.33 -0.12 13.03
CA LEU A 54 1.60 -0.45 13.66
C LEU A 54 2.02 0.65 14.63
N ARG A 55 2.52 0.23 15.79
CA ARG A 55 3.29 1.09 16.69
C ARG A 55 4.76 0.74 16.57
N LEU A 56 5.48 1.50 15.77
CA LEU A 56 6.88 1.26 15.43
C LEU A 56 7.82 1.82 16.49
N ASN A 57 8.87 1.06 16.80
CA ASN A 57 10.02 1.56 17.53
C ASN A 57 11.32 1.22 16.78
N ALA A 58 12.41 1.89 17.13
CA ALA A 58 13.68 1.80 16.42
C ALA A 58 14.27 0.38 16.35
N GLU A 59 14.02 -0.42 17.37
CA GLU A 59 14.62 -1.76 17.55
C GLU A 59 13.79 -2.89 16.93
N MET A 60 12.53 -2.63 16.54
CA MET A 60 11.70 -3.63 15.86
C MET A 60 12.38 -4.11 14.59
N THR A 61 12.53 -5.43 14.46
CA THR A 61 13.07 -6.02 13.25
C THR A 61 12.01 -6.10 12.15
N LEU A 62 12.42 -6.21 10.89
CA LEU A 62 11.47 -6.43 9.79
C LEU A 62 10.66 -7.71 10.00
N ARG A 63 11.26 -8.74 10.63
CA ARG A 63 10.54 -9.97 11.00
C ARG A 63 9.40 -9.69 11.97
N ASP A 64 9.63 -8.89 13.01
CA ASP A 64 8.61 -8.54 14.00
C ASP A 64 7.49 -7.73 13.36
N ILE A 65 7.83 -6.75 12.51
CA ILE A 65 6.88 -5.92 11.77
C ILE A 65 6.00 -6.79 10.85
N PHE A 66 6.60 -7.71 10.12
CA PHE A 66 5.86 -8.60 9.22
C PHE A 66 4.99 -9.60 9.98
N ALA A 67 5.44 -10.08 11.13
CA ALA A 67 4.65 -10.97 11.98
C ALA A 67 3.41 -10.24 12.53
N GLU A 68 3.56 -9.00 12.98
CA GLU A 68 2.46 -8.19 13.47
C GLU A 68 1.44 -7.85 12.36
N VAL A 69 1.91 -7.46 11.17
CA VAL A 69 1.02 -7.24 10.02
C VAL A 69 0.27 -8.52 9.65
N HIS A 70 0.95 -9.66 9.61
CA HIS A 70 0.32 -10.95 9.34
C HIS A 70 -0.78 -11.27 10.35
N GLU A 71 -0.50 -11.13 11.64
CA GLU A 71 -1.46 -11.38 12.72
C GLU A 71 -2.70 -10.47 12.58
N GLN A 72 -2.50 -9.18 12.35
CA GLN A 72 -3.60 -8.22 12.20
C GLN A 72 -4.43 -8.50 10.95
N VAL A 73 -3.81 -8.86 9.82
CA VAL A 73 -4.54 -9.24 8.60
C VAL A 73 -5.38 -10.49 8.83
N GLN A 74 -4.82 -11.55 9.46
CA GLN A 74 -5.56 -12.78 9.76
C GLN A 74 -6.72 -12.52 10.73
N ASN A 75 -6.51 -11.71 11.76
CA ASN A 75 -7.57 -11.31 12.68
C ASN A 75 -8.63 -10.45 11.98
N GLY A 76 -8.24 -9.51 11.11
CA GLY A 76 -9.14 -8.71 10.30
C GLY A 76 -10.06 -9.58 9.45
N ILE A 77 -9.51 -10.58 8.75
CA ILE A 77 -10.30 -11.55 7.95
C ILE A 77 -11.26 -12.33 8.85
N LYS A 78 -10.76 -12.87 9.96
CA LYS A 78 -11.56 -13.67 10.90
C LYS A 78 -12.78 -12.92 11.43
N TYR A 79 -12.64 -11.64 11.70
CA TYR A 79 -13.70 -10.78 12.24
C TYR A 79 -14.34 -9.87 11.19
N SER A 80 -14.08 -10.07 9.91
CA SER A 80 -14.53 -9.21 8.81
C SER A 80 -16.06 -9.11 8.68
N CYS A 81 -16.81 -10.04 9.25
CA CYS A 81 -18.28 -9.98 9.28
C CYS A 81 -18.84 -8.95 10.28
N TYR A 82 -18.00 -8.42 11.18
CA TYR A 82 -18.43 -7.37 12.09
C TYR A 82 -18.59 -6.05 11.34
N PRO A 83 -19.73 -5.35 11.46
CA PRO A 83 -19.95 -4.10 10.76
C PRO A 83 -18.95 -3.03 11.23
N TYR A 84 -18.13 -2.52 10.33
CA TYR A 84 -17.09 -1.55 10.65
C TYR A 84 -17.67 -0.25 11.25
N ASN A 85 -18.83 0.16 10.78
CA ASN A 85 -19.55 1.35 11.26
C ASN A 85 -20.15 1.20 12.69
N GLU A 86 -20.16 0.00 13.25
CA GLU A 86 -20.57 -0.26 14.64
C GLU A 86 -19.38 -0.30 15.61
N ILE A 87 -18.15 -0.23 15.10
CA ILE A 87 -16.96 -0.09 15.93
C ILE A 87 -16.96 1.34 16.48
N GLU A 88 -17.08 1.49 17.81
CA GLU A 88 -16.83 2.76 18.49
C GLU A 88 -15.33 3.13 18.40
N ALA A 89 -14.87 3.35 17.21
CA ALA A 89 -13.54 3.92 16.97
C ALA A 89 -13.64 5.43 17.03
N PRO A 90 -12.58 6.14 17.45
CA PRO A 90 -12.53 7.57 17.21
C PRO A 90 -12.81 7.81 15.73
N PRO A 91 -13.50 8.90 15.38
CA PRO A 91 -13.88 9.17 14.00
C PRO A 91 -12.66 8.95 13.13
N VAL A 92 -12.84 8.09 12.13
CA VAL A 92 -11.81 7.87 11.11
C VAL A 92 -11.59 9.26 10.53
N ASP A 93 -10.44 9.86 10.84
CA ASP A 93 -10.07 11.09 10.16
C ASP A 93 -10.17 10.80 8.68
N ASP A 94 -10.75 11.72 7.90
CA ASP A 94 -10.89 11.62 6.44
C ASP A 94 -9.53 11.46 5.71
N ASP A 95 -8.47 11.14 6.43
CA ASP A 95 -7.08 11.04 6.01
C ASP A 95 -6.60 9.58 5.85
N ASP A 96 -7.50 8.61 5.76
CA ASP A 96 -7.11 7.21 5.62
C ASP A 96 -6.46 6.92 4.27
N THR A 97 -5.33 6.24 4.34
CA THR A 97 -4.70 5.61 3.18
C THR A 97 -5.27 4.22 3.00
N CYS A 98 -5.80 3.94 1.81
CA CYS A 98 -6.26 2.61 1.44
C CYS A 98 -5.27 1.92 0.50
N ILE A 99 -5.08 0.62 0.69
CA ILE A 99 -4.25 -0.21 -0.18
C ILE A 99 -5.09 -1.33 -0.80
N LEU A 100 -4.95 -1.49 -2.10
CA LEU A 100 -5.57 -2.57 -2.85
C LEU A 100 -4.47 -3.35 -3.59
N TYR A 101 -4.32 -4.64 -3.25
CA TYR A 101 -3.53 -5.57 -4.04
C TYR A 101 -4.47 -6.50 -4.81
N GLN A 102 -4.34 -6.52 -6.13
CA GLN A 102 -5.14 -7.40 -6.96
C GLN A 102 -4.34 -7.94 -8.16
N ARG A 103 -4.71 -9.12 -8.62
CA ARG A 103 -4.28 -9.57 -9.93
C ARG A 103 -4.89 -8.65 -10.99
N ASP A 104 -4.08 -8.30 -11.96
CA ASP A 104 -4.57 -7.64 -13.15
C ASP A 104 -5.42 -8.62 -13.95
N LEU A 105 -6.73 -8.51 -13.79
CA LEU A 105 -7.71 -9.37 -14.45
C LEU A 105 -8.11 -8.84 -15.85
N ARG A 106 -7.26 -8.03 -16.47
CA ARG A 106 -7.51 -7.46 -17.80
C ARG A 106 -7.55 -8.50 -18.94
N ASP A 107 -7.44 -9.78 -18.62
CA ASP A 107 -7.87 -10.83 -19.54
C ASP A 107 -9.41 -10.86 -19.59
N ILE A 108 -9.92 -9.93 -20.38
CA ILE A 108 -11.35 -9.80 -20.65
C ILE A 108 -11.74 -10.90 -21.65
N GLY A 109 -11.55 -12.12 -21.39
CA GLY A 109 -11.93 -13.30 -22.17
C GLY A 109 -12.49 -13.07 -23.60
N ASP A 110 -12.73 -14.12 -24.33
CA ASP A 110 -13.38 -14.03 -25.67
C ASP A 110 -14.87 -13.67 -25.51
N PHE A 111 -15.24 -12.46 -25.92
CA PHE A 111 -16.64 -12.01 -26.02
C PHE A 111 -17.27 -12.36 -27.38
N GLY A 112 -17.09 -13.59 -27.88
CA GLY A 112 -17.72 -14.06 -29.12
C GLY A 112 -17.23 -13.31 -30.37
N GLY A 113 -15.93 -13.01 -30.41
CA GLY A 113 -15.30 -12.33 -31.56
C GLY A 113 -15.45 -10.80 -31.55
N LEU A 114 -15.97 -10.20 -30.47
CA LEU A 114 -16.02 -8.75 -30.30
C LEU A 114 -14.68 -8.22 -29.80
N THR A 115 -14.24 -7.09 -30.35
CA THR A 115 -13.10 -6.34 -29.82
C THR A 115 -13.56 -5.57 -28.60
N VAL A 116 -12.92 -5.82 -27.46
CA VAL A 116 -13.17 -5.07 -26.21
C VAL A 116 -12.05 -4.08 -26.01
N GLU A 117 -12.40 -2.81 -25.79
CA GLU A 117 -11.46 -1.74 -25.46
C GLU A 117 -11.72 -1.27 -24.03
N GLU A 118 -10.67 -1.23 -23.21
CA GLU A 118 -10.73 -0.67 -21.87
C GLU A 118 -10.61 0.86 -21.95
N ILE A 119 -11.61 1.54 -21.43
CA ILE A 119 -11.60 3.01 -21.34
C ILE A 119 -11.41 3.41 -19.88
N GLU A 120 -10.28 4.02 -19.56
CA GLU A 120 -10.03 4.57 -18.22
C GLU A 120 -10.88 5.84 -18.02
N ILE A 121 -11.89 5.74 -17.17
CA ILE A 121 -12.70 6.89 -16.75
C ILE A 121 -12.07 7.49 -15.49
N ARG A 122 -11.36 8.60 -15.64
CA ARG A 122 -10.80 9.34 -14.50
C ARG A 122 -11.91 10.09 -13.78
N GLN A 123 -12.23 9.64 -12.58
CA GLN A 123 -13.14 10.37 -11.71
C GLN A 123 -12.43 11.53 -11.01
N ASN A 124 -13.14 12.65 -10.85
CA ASN A 124 -12.66 13.74 -10.00
C ASN A 124 -12.87 13.31 -8.53
N LYS A 125 -11.79 12.92 -7.84
CA LYS A 125 -11.83 12.44 -6.46
C LYS A 125 -12.12 13.50 -5.40
N ALA A 126 -12.63 14.67 -5.77
CA ALA A 126 -13.05 15.69 -4.79
C ALA A 126 -14.10 15.20 -3.77
N ALA A 127 -14.73 14.04 -4.03
CA ALA A 127 -15.73 13.41 -3.17
C ALA A 127 -15.29 12.05 -2.59
N SER A 128 -14.03 11.62 -2.78
CA SER A 128 -13.54 10.37 -2.20
C SER A 128 -13.33 10.53 -0.70
N GLN A 129 -13.77 9.53 0.08
CA GLN A 129 -13.50 9.45 1.52
C GLN A 129 -12.02 9.14 1.80
N THR A 130 -11.31 8.54 0.86
CA THR A 130 -9.88 8.22 0.99
C THR A 130 -9.02 9.34 0.43
N VAL A 131 -7.98 9.70 1.16
CA VAL A 131 -7.04 10.78 0.80
C VAL A 131 -5.94 10.26 -0.11
N LEU A 132 -5.57 9.00 0.05
CA LEU A 132 -4.57 8.30 -0.77
C LEU A 132 -4.97 6.85 -0.97
N ASP A 133 -5.18 6.45 -2.22
CA ASP A 133 -5.36 5.05 -2.61
C ASP A 133 -4.11 4.55 -3.34
N ILE A 134 -3.58 3.43 -2.87
CA ILE A 134 -2.43 2.76 -3.47
C ILE A 134 -2.91 1.43 -4.05
N GLN A 135 -2.94 1.33 -5.37
CA GLN A 135 -3.31 0.09 -6.05
C GLN A 135 -2.06 -0.60 -6.58
N ILE A 136 -1.94 -1.88 -6.26
CA ILE A 136 -0.88 -2.74 -6.76
C ILE A 136 -1.53 -3.76 -7.69
N LEU A 137 -1.27 -3.62 -8.98
CA LEU A 137 -1.80 -4.48 -10.03
C LEU A 137 -0.71 -5.48 -10.44
N ASP A 138 -0.98 -6.78 -10.22
CA ASP A 138 -0.05 -7.88 -10.52
C ASP A 138 -0.50 -8.59 -11.80
N GLY A 139 0.02 -8.16 -12.94
CA GLY A 139 -0.34 -8.64 -14.26
C GLY A 139 0.80 -9.37 -14.99
N GLU A 140 0.52 -9.89 -16.18
CA GLU A 140 1.51 -10.56 -17.02
C GLU A 140 2.66 -9.64 -17.44
N ALA A 141 2.39 -8.35 -17.61
CA ALA A 141 3.41 -7.33 -17.91
C ALA A 141 4.26 -6.93 -16.68
N GLY A 142 3.98 -7.51 -15.51
CA GLY A 142 4.64 -7.20 -14.24
C GLY A 142 3.75 -6.41 -13.28
N LEU A 143 4.40 -5.88 -12.23
CA LEU A 143 3.73 -5.10 -11.20
C LEU A 143 3.59 -3.63 -11.62
N GLN A 144 2.36 -3.11 -11.51
CA GLN A 144 2.07 -1.69 -11.66
C GLN A 144 1.63 -1.11 -10.32
N TYR A 145 2.07 0.12 -10.03
CA TYR A 145 1.66 0.87 -8.85
C TYR A 145 0.90 2.13 -9.29
N VAL A 146 -0.35 2.23 -8.88
CA VAL A 146 -1.19 3.41 -9.11
C VAL A 146 -1.38 4.12 -7.78
N PHE A 147 -1.08 5.42 -7.74
CA PHE A 147 -1.26 6.28 -6.57
C PHE A 147 -2.31 7.33 -6.91
N ASP A 148 -3.51 7.08 -6.44
CA ASP A 148 -4.62 8.01 -6.55
C ASP A 148 -4.72 8.85 -5.28
N TYR A 149 -4.69 10.16 -5.38
CA TYR A 149 -4.67 11.04 -4.22
C TYR A 149 -5.55 12.28 -4.39
N ALA A 150 -5.99 12.84 -3.27
CA ALA A 150 -6.74 14.09 -3.23
C ALA A 150 -5.81 15.28 -3.55
N ALA A 151 -5.94 15.86 -4.74
CA ALA A 151 -5.12 17.00 -5.19
C ALA A 151 -5.36 18.28 -4.36
N SER A 152 -6.45 18.34 -3.58
CA SER A 152 -6.69 19.40 -2.60
C SER A 152 -5.80 19.29 -1.36
N ARG A 153 -5.27 18.09 -1.06
CA ARG A 153 -4.45 17.80 0.11
C ARG A 153 -2.97 17.62 -0.22
N TYR A 154 -2.66 17.01 -1.35
CA TYR A 154 -1.29 16.69 -1.75
C TYR A 154 -0.88 17.32 -3.07
N LYS A 155 0.31 17.89 -3.10
CA LYS A 155 0.95 18.37 -4.32
C LYS A 155 1.53 17.19 -5.10
N LYS A 156 1.57 17.30 -6.42
CA LYS A 156 2.15 16.29 -7.31
C LYS A 156 3.60 15.97 -6.95
N GLU A 157 4.37 16.97 -6.59
CA GLU A 157 5.79 16.82 -6.21
C GLU A 157 5.91 15.97 -4.95
N THR A 158 5.07 16.20 -3.92
CA THR A 158 5.03 15.42 -2.68
C THR A 158 4.70 13.96 -2.96
N MET A 159 3.72 13.71 -3.84
CA MET A 159 3.35 12.34 -4.19
C MET A 159 4.43 11.64 -5.03
N SER A 160 5.12 12.35 -5.90
CA SER A 160 6.27 11.82 -6.63
C SER A 160 7.43 11.46 -5.68
N GLU A 161 7.66 12.26 -4.63
CA GLU A 161 8.65 11.96 -3.59
C GLU A 161 8.23 10.73 -2.76
N PHE A 162 6.95 10.62 -2.41
CA PHE A 162 6.41 9.46 -1.70
C PHE A 162 6.53 8.18 -2.53
N GLN A 163 6.19 8.22 -3.82
CA GLN A 163 6.38 7.12 -4.76
C GLN A 163 7.84 6.63 -4.82
N ASN A 164 8.78 7.59 -4.91
CA ASN A 164 10.20 7.29 -4.89
C ASN A 164 10.65 6.67 -3.56
N LEU A 165 10.08 7.13 -2.44
CA LEU A 165 10.32 6.57 -1.12
C LEU A 165 9.80 5.14 -1.03
N PHE A 166 8.56 4.90 -1.46
CA PHE A 166 7.90 3.59 -1.50
C PHE A 166 8.77 2.57 -2.26
N ASN A 167 9.22 2.92 -3.46
CA ASN A 167 10.11 2.07 -4.25
C ASN A 167 11.46 1.79 -3.56
N ARG A 168 12.03 2.78 -2.85
CA ARG A 168 13.27 2.55 -2.08
C ARG A 168 13.03 1.64 -0.88
N VAL A 169 11.89 1.74 -0.21
CA VAL A 169 11.52 0.84 0.88
C VAL A 169 11.47 -0.59 0.36
N ILE A 170 10.75 -0.84 -0.74
CA ILE A 170 10.69 -2.17 -1.38
C ILE A 170 12.09 -2.68 -1.70
N ALA A 171 12.87 -1.91 -2.45
CA ALA A 171 14.21 -2.31 -2.88
C ALA A 171 15.16 -2.59 -1.71
N THR A 172 15.00 -1.87 -0.60
CA THR A 172 15.82 -2.08 0.59
C THR A 172 15.40 -3.35 1.33
N ILE A 173 14.10 -3.58 1.51
CA ILE A 173 13.56 -4.76 2.20
C ILE A 173 13.89 -6.05 1.43
N VAL A 174 13.72 -6.06 0.11
CA VAL A 174 13.99 -7.25 -0.73
C VAL A 174 15.46 -7.68 -0.65
N ASN A 175 16.39 -6.75 -0.41
CA ASN A 175 17.82 -7.02 -0.29
C ASN A 175 18.29 -7.18 1.17
N ALA A 176 17.41 -7.02 2.16
CA ALA A 176 17.77 -7.08 3.56
C ALA A 176 17.65 -8.51 4.12
N ASN A 177 18.49 -8.84 5.11
CA ASN A 177 18.23 -10.00 5.97
C ASN A 177 17.21 -9.60 7.03
N THR A 178 15.99 -10.08 6.92
CA THR A 178 14.87 -9.68 7.79
C THR A 178 15.05 -9.99 9.27
N ASP A 179 15.88 -10.98 9.61
CA ASP A 179 16.01 -11.50 10.98
C ASP A 179 16.74 -10.55 11.96
N GLY A 180 17.54 -9.66 11.46
CA GLY A 180 18.28 -8.71 12.30
C GLY A 180 18.22 -7.28 11.79
N TYR A 181 17.48 -7.02 10.72
CA TYR A 181 17.39 -5.70 10.12
C TYR A 181 16.28 -4.88 10.76
N THR A 182 16.66 -3.83 11.47
CA THR A 182 15.72 -3.03 12.27
C THR A 182 15.05 -1.89 11.50
N PHE A 183 13.96 -1.36 12.06
CA PHE A 183 13.29 -0.18 11.51
C PHE A 183 14.22 1.05 11.47
N ALA A 184 15.09 1.20 12.48
CA ALA A 184 16.10 2.27 12.48
C ALA A 184 17.07 2.13 11.31
N GLN A 185 17.55 0.91 11.04
CA GLN A 185 18.44 0.64 9.90
C GLN A 185 17.73 0.89 8.57
N LEU A 186 16.49 0.41 8.41
CA LEU A 186 15.67 0.70 7.22
C LEU A 186 15.53 2.19 6.97
N THR A 187 15.16 2.94 8.01
CA THR A 187 14.99 4.39 7.94
C THR A 187 16.27 5.10 7.50
N LYS A 188 17.41 4.70 8.07
CA LYS A 188 18.73 5.25 7.73
C LYS A 188 19.09 4.96 6.27
N ASP A 189 18.93 3.70 5.83
CA ASP A 189 19.35 3.29 4.48
C ASP A 189 18.45 3.88 3.40
N VAL A 190 17.15 3.96 3.64
CA VAL A 190 16.19 4.57 2.72
C VAL A 190 16.42 6.08 2.59
N ARG A 191 16.69 6.79 3.70
CA ARG A 191 16.99 8.23 3.70
C ARG A 191 18.40 8.52 3.17
N GLY A 192 19.39 7.67 3.47
CA GLY A 192 20.78 7.81 3.02
C GLY A 192 20.93 7.71 1.51
N LYS A 193 20.18 6.86 0.85
CA LYS A 193 20.17 6.74 -0.63
C LYS A 193 19.67 8.02 -1.32
N LYS A 194 18.79 8.80 -0.70
CA LYS A 194 18.36 10.10 -1.22
C LYS A 194 19.54 11.09 -1.31
N CYS A 195 20.39 11.11 -0.30
CA CYS A 195 21.59 11.97 -0.26
C CYS A 195 22.61 11.58 -1.35
N LEU A 196 22.75 10.29 -1.66
CA LEU A 196 23.69 9.81 -2.69
C LEU A 196 23.24 10.22 -4.09
N ILE A 197 21.94 10.05 -4.40
CA ILE A 197 21.38 10.43 -5.70
C ILE A 197 21.46 11.95 -5.90
N GLN A 198 21.21 12.75 -4.88
CA GLN A 198 21.34 14.20 -4.96
C GLN A 198 22.80 14.62 -5.17
N LYS A 199 23.75 14.00 -4.44
CA LYS A 199 25.20 14.24 -4.67
C LYS A 199 25.65 13.89 -6.08
N ILE A 200 25.14 12.81 -6.64
CA ILE A 200 25.44 12.41 -8.02
C ILE A 200 24.89 13.44 -9.01
N LYS A 201 23.64 13.90 -8.83
CA LYS A 201 23.04 14.96 -9.66
C LYS A 201 23.84 16.27 -9.58
N ASP A 202 24.28 16.66 -8.39
CA ASP A 202 25.07 17.87 -8.17
C ASP A 202 26.46 17.79 -8.81
N ILE A 203 27.05 16.60 -8.87
CA ILE A 203 28.35 16.37 -9.58
C ILE A 203 28.16 16.54 -11.07
N PHE A 204 27.10 16.05 -11.66
CA PHE A 204 26.83 16.19 -13.09
C PHE A 204 26.33 17.59 -13.48
N ALA A 205 25.64 18.30 -12.57
CA ALA A 205 25.22 19.68 -12.81
C ALA A 205 26.39 20.68 -12.81
N LYS A 206 27.48 20.40 -12.08
CA LYS A 206 28.71 21.25 -12.05
C LYS A 206 29.67 21.05 -13.23
N LYS A 207 29.37 20.11 -14.14
CA LYS A 207 30.17 19.86 -15.34
C LYS A 207 29.59 20.46 -16.63
N LYS A 208 28.58 21.32 -16.52
CA LYS A 208 28.10 22.20 -17.58
C LYS A 208 28.49 23.64 -17.24
#